data_fa6229d7ba4a14a6ea82e505c0cf32a3
#
_entry.id   fa6229d7ba4a14a6ea82e505c0cf32a3
#
_cell.length_a   1.000
_cell.length_b   1.000
_cell.length_c   1.000
_cell.angle_alpha   90.00
_cell.angle_beta   90.00
_cell.angle_gamma   90.00
#
_symmetry.space_group_name_H-M   'P 1'
#
loop_
_entity.id
_entity.type
_entity.pdbx_description
1 polymer ?
#
loop_
_entity_poly.entity_id
_entity_poly.type
_entity_poly.pdbx_seq_one_letter_code
_entity_poly.pdbx_strand_id
1 'polypeptide(L)'
;MSWSPNISELVPCCQPNAAAVVPFVRSAIEPRIIFSIDVEDWFHILEVESVQSTSVWDQLPSRVERNFDLLLDLLAERNAHVTCFFLGWIGERFPHLVREAVRRGHEIASHGYAHRLVWQMTEEEFYQDALGSRELLEDISGTPVIGYRCPGFSLTQKTPWFFQQLSSAGYHYDSSVFPMPRAHGGMPDGCTIPYAVGKESGRIVEFPVSVAHIGSKSFCFFGGGYLRLSPYWLIQRMAKQVVDAGRPLIFYIHPREIDPNHPRLQMNWVRQFKSYVNLRGTESKLRRILNDFPSTTFQKYLEYHDFHNLRSAA
;
A
#
# COMPACT_ATOMS: atom_id res chain seq x y z
N MET A 1 -12.94 -16.19 28.65
CA MET A 1 -11.47 -16.35 28.46
C MET A 1 -11.18 -15.84 27.05
N SER A 2 -10.73 -14.58 26.95
CA SER A 2 -10.40 -13.93 25.68
C SER A 2 -9.05 -14.46 25.20
N TRP A 3 -9.07 -15.22 24.15
CA TRP A 3 -7.85 -15.68 23.48
C TRP A 3 -7.38 -14.55 22.57
N SER A 4 -6.32 -13.85 22.97
CA SER A 4 -5.62 -12.89 22.12
C SER A 4 -4.33 -13.55 21.64
N PRO A 5 -4.26 -14.05 20.40
CA PRO A 5 -3.04 -14.64 19.89
C PRO A 5 -1.94 -13.57 19.79
N ASN A 6 -0.75 -13.93 20.22
CA ASN A 6 0.43 -13.08 20.05
C ASN A 6 0.73 -12.96 18.54
N ILE A 7 0.95 -11.74 18.02
CA ILE A 7 1.28 -11.55 16.58
C ILE A 7 2.54 -12.32 16.17
N SER A 8 3.48 -12.54 17.08
CA SER A 8 4.62 -13.42 16.83
C SER A 8 4.23 -14.88 16.49
N GLU A 9 3.01 -15.31 16.88
CA GLU A 9 2.43 -16.62 16.55
C GLU A 9 1.60 -16.56 15.24
N LEU A 10 1.16 -15.35 14.82
CA LEU A 10 0.38 -15.14 13.60
C LEU A 10 1.25 -14.82 12.38
N VAL A 11 2.48 -14.33 12.60
CA VAL A 11 3.43 -14.07 11.52
C VAL A 11 4.47 -15.19 11.54
N PRO A 12 4.40 -16.16 10.63
CA PRO A 12 5.42 -17.22 10.59
C PRO A 12 6.77 -16.56 10.40
N CYS A 13 7.69 -16.81 11.33
CA CYS A 13 9.09 -16.48 11.16
C CYS A 13 9.57 -17.18 9.88
N CYS A 14 9.90 -16.41 8.83
CA CYS A 14 10.41 -16.94 7.57
C CYS A 14 11.83 -17.53 7.79
N GLN A 15 11.93 -18.62 8.54
CA GLN A 15 13.11 -19.44 8.50
C GLN A 15 13.11 -20.26 7.20
N PRO A 16 14.25 -20.41 6.51
CA PRO A 16 14.33 -21.08 5.21
C PRO A 16 13.93 -22.57 5.21
N ASN A 17 13.51 -23.12 6.35
CA ASN A 17 13.10 -24.52 6.51
C ASN A 17 11.62 -24.73 6.81
N ALA A 18 10.78 -23.71 6.78
CA ALA A 18 9.33 -23.90 6.93
C ALA A 18 8.74 -24.42 5.59
N ALA A 19 8.30 -25.66 5.57
CA ALA A 19 7.78 -26.41 4.41
C ALA A 19 6.41 -25.91 3.89
N ALA A 20 6.13 -24.62 3.94
CA ALA A 20 4.87 -24.01 3.47
C ALA A 20 5.10 -22.77 2.59
N VAL A 21 6.30 -22.54 2.10
CA VAL A 21 6.53 -21.58 1.03
C VAL A 21 6.02 -22.25 -0.25
N VAL A 22 4.84 -21.84 -0.73
CA VAL A 22 4.42 -22.25 -2.07
C VAL A 22 5.44 -21.69 -3.04
N PRO A 23 6.20 -22.54 -3.74
CA PRO A 23 7.17 -22.05 -4.70
C PRO A 23 6.39 -21.27 -5.75
N PHE A 24 6.84 -20.06 -6.03
CA PHE A 24 6.36 -19.27 -7.16
C PHE A 24 6.45 -20.14 -8.42
N VAL A 25 5.31 -20.67 -8.85
CA VAL A 25 5.23 -21.39 -10.12
C VAL A 25 5.52 -20.33 -11.18
N ARG A 26 6.67 -20.41 -11.83
CA ARG A 26 6.98 -19.61 -13.01
C ARG A 26 5.90 -19.89 -14.06
N SER A 27 4.85 -19.08 -14.01
CA SER A 27 3.93 -18.98 -15.14
C SER A 27 4.74 -18.43 -16.32
N ALA A 28 4.48 -18.91 -17.53
CA ALA A 28 5.08 -18.43 -18.77
C ALA A 28 4.68 -16.98 -19.14
N ILE A 29 4.07 -16.25 -18.21
CA ILE A 29 3.62 -14.86 -18.34
C ILE A 29 4.72 -13.98 -17.74
N GLU A 30 5.08 -12.91 -18.46
CA GLU A 30 6.06 -11.91 -18.03
C GLU A 30 5.81 -11.45 -16.59
N PRO A 31 6.87 -11.27 -15.78
CA PRO A 31 6.71 -10.84 -14.40
C PRO A 31 6.08 -9.45 -14.37
N ARG A 32 4.81 -9.39 -13.99
CA ARG A 32 4.09 -8.13 -13.79
C ARG A 32 4.36 -7.60 -12.41
N ILE A 33 4.59 -6.28 -12.33
CA ILE A 33 4.66 -5.62 -11.03
C ILE A 33 3.25 -5.32 -10.53
N ILE A 34 3.05 -5.41 -9.22
CA ILE A 34 1.87 -4.81 -8.59
C ILE A 34 2.17 -3.32 -8.41
N PHE A 35 1.38 -2.48 -9.06
CA PHE A 35 1.54 -1.05 -8.91
C PHE A 35 0.34 -0.46 -8.19
N SER A 36 0.57 0.43 -7.22
CA SER A 36 -0.49 1.03 -6.42
C SER A 36 -0.30 2.54 -6.26
N ILE A 37 -1.42 3.22 -6.06
CA ILE A 37 -1.49 4.64 -5.73
C ILE A 37 -2.21 4.76 -4.39
N ASP A 38 -1.55 5.35 -3.39
CA ASP A 38 -2.21 5.74 -2.15
C ASP A 38 -2.79 7.14 -2.41
N VAL A 39 -4.12 7.20 -2.61
CA VAL A 39 -4.81 8.41 -3.08
C VAL A 39 -5.03 9.37 -1.93
N GLU A 40 -4.03 10.21 -1.74
CA GLU A 40 -3.90 11.21 -0.69
C GLU A 40 -3.66 12.60 -1.30
N ASP A 41 -4.00 13.65 -0.54
CA ASP A 41 -3.58 15.01 -0.88
C ASP A 41 -2.26 15.36 -0.20
N TRP A 42 -1.66 16.51 -0.55
CA TRP A 42 -0.38 16.99 -0.05
C TRP A 42 -0.37 17.23 1.46
N PHE A 43 -1.52 17.46 2.07
CA PHE A 43 -1.67 17.72 3.49
C PHE A 43 -1.90 16.45 4.34
N HIS A 44 -2.09 15.29 3.75
CA HIS A 44 -2.21 14.02 4.49
C HIS A 44 -0.86 13.48 5.00
N ILE A 45 0.15 14.36 5.17
CA ILE A 45 1.43 13.97 5.75
C ILE A 45 1.26 13.74 7.26
N LEU A 46 1.49 12.51 7.69
CA LEU A 46 1.36 12.06 9.07
C LEU A 46 2.19 12.90 10.05
N GLU A 47 1.74 13.01 11.30
CA GLU A 47 2.45 13.65 12.43
C GLU A 47 2.96 15.08 12.12
N VAL A 48 2.21 15.84 11.36
CA VAL A 48 2.42 17.27 11.18
C VAL A 48 1.25 18.01 11.83
N GLU A 49 1.48 18.64 12.96
CA GLU A 49 0.46 19.22 13.84
C GLU A 49 -0.51 20.16 13.09
N SER A 50 0.02 20.96 12.16
CA SER A 50 -0.79 21.91 11.38
C SER A 50 -1.81 21.29 10.43
N VAL A 51 -1.79 19.96 10.22
CA VAL A 51 -2.67 19.22 9.28
C VAL A 51 -3.19 17.91 9.84
N GLN A 52 -3.30 17.78 11.16
CA GLN A 52 -3.74 16.52 11.79
C GLN A 52 -5.26 16.34 11.83
N SER A 53 -6.05 17.38 11.58
CA SER A 53 -7.51 17.35 11.71
C SER A 53 -8.20 17.45 10.35
N THR A 54 -9.23 16.64 10.15
CA THR A 54 -10.10 16.71 8.95
C THR A 54 -10.74 18.09 8.79
N SER A 55 -11.06 18.79 9.89
CA SER A 55 -11.59 20.16 9.84
C SER A 55 -10.58 21.19 9.31
N VAL A 56 -9.30 20.93 9.42
CA VAL A 56 -8.25 21.75 8.80
C VAL A 56 -8.15 21.41 7.31
N TRP A 57 -8.27 20.14 6.93
CA TRP A 57 -8.19 19.72 5.53
C TRP A 57 -9.27 20.39 4.67
N ASP A 58 -10.46 20.62 5.24
CA ASP A 58 -11.59 21.30 4.59
C ASP A 58 -11.28 22.73 4.13
N GLN A 59 -10.28 23.35 4.77
CA GLN A 59 -9.86 24.74 4.51
C GLN A 59 -8.63 24.82 3.59
N LEU A 60 -7.99 23.69 3.29
CA LEU A 60 -6.79 23.66 2.48
C LEU A 60 -7.12 23.48 0.99
N PRO A 61 -6.40 24.18 0.09
CA PRO A 61 -6.61 24.00 -1.34
C PRO A 61 -6.17 22.60 -1.76
N SER A 62 -7.13 21.76 -2.12
CA SER A 62 -6.86 20.42 -2.62
C SER A 62 -6.07 20.45 -3.93
N ARG A 63 -5.23 19.45 -4.12
CA ARG A 63 -4.50 19.19 -5.35
C ARG A 63 -4.66 17.76 -5.84
N VAL A 64 -5.41 16.94 -5.09
CA VAL A 64 -5.57 15.52 -5.41
C VAL A 64 -6.25 15.32 -6.75
N GLU A 65 -7.28 16.10 -7.09
CA GLU A 65 -7.99 15.98 -8.36
C GLU A 65 -7.01 16.10 -9.55
N ARG A 66 -6.35 17.24 -9.66
CA ARG A 66 -5.39 17.49 -10.74
C ARG A 66 -4.27 16.44 -10.77
N ASN A 67 -3.71 16.12 -9.63
CA ASN A 67 -2.55 15.25 -9.56
C ASN A 67 -2.92 13.79 -9.83
N PHE A 68 -4.10 13.37 -9.41
CA PHE A 68 -4.60 12.03 -9.69
C PHE A 68 -4.96 11.88 -11.17
N ASP A 69 -5.62 12.86 -11.78
CA ASP A 69 -5.90 12.86 -13.23
C ASP A 69 -4.61 12.75 -14.05
N LEU A 70 -3.58 13.51 -13.71
CA LEU A 70 -2.26 13.41 -14.35
C LEU A 70 -1.64 12.00 -14.22
N LEU A 71 -1.81 11.34 -13.07
CA LEU A 71 -1.38 9.95 -12.89
C LEU A 71 -2.18 8.99 -13.75
N LEU A 72 -3.49 9.15 -13.79
CA LEU A 72 -4.37 8.32 -14.62
C LEU A 72 -4.04 8.45 -16.12
N ASP A 73 -3.74 9.66 -16.59
CA ASP A 73 -3.34 9.91 -17.97
C ASP A 73 -1.99 9.24 -18.29
N LEU A 74 -1.03 9.34 -17.37
CA LEU A 74 0.27 8.71 -17.52
C LEU A 74 0.17 7.17 -17.54
N LEU A 75 -0.74 6.59 -16.73
CA LEU A 75 -1.02 5.16 -16.76
C LEU A 75 -1.68 4.73 -18.07
N ALA A 76 -2.62 5.53 -18.59
CA ALA A 76 -3.31 5.26 -19.86
C ALA A 76 -2.33 5.22 -21.05
N GLU A 77 -1.28 6.05 -21.06
CA GLU A 77 -0.24 6.02 -22.11
C GLU A 77 0.46 4.65 -22.24
N ARG A 78 0.40 3.84 -21.21
CA ARG A 78 1.05 2.51 -21.15
C ARG A 78 0.04 1.37 -21.01
N ASN A 79 -1.26 1.65 -21.12
CA ASN A 79 -2.32 0.67 -20.83
C ASN A 79 -2.10 -0.04 -19.49
N ALA A 80 -1.65 0.72 -18.50
CA ALA A 80 -1.28 0.22 -17.17
C ALA A 80 -2.49 0.26 -16.25
N HIS A 81 -2.80 -0.85 -15.60
CA HIS A 81 -3.83 -0.94 -14.57
C HIS A 81 -3.17 -1.09 -13.20
N VAL A 82 -3.71 -0.39 -12.22
CA VAL A 82 -3.14 -0.28 -10.87
C VAL A 82 -4.23 -0.38 -9.81
N THR A 83 -3.83 -0.62 -8.56
CA THR A 83 -4.73 -0.54 -7.41
C THR A 83 -4.65 0.86 -6.81
N CYS A 84 -5.80 1.51 -6.65
CA CYS A 84 -5.94 2.82 -6.03
C CYS A 84 -6.48 2.65 -4.61
N PHE A 85 -5.64 2.84 -3.60
CA PHE A 85 -6.02 2.86 -2.20
C PHE A 85 -6.55 4.25 -1.85
N PHE A 86 -7.86 4.40 -1.79
CA PHE A 86 -8.51 5.66 -1.47
C PHE A 86 -8.71 5.85 0.02
N LEU A 87 -8.40 7.05 0.51
CA LEU A 87 -8.96 7.50 1.78
C LEU A 87 -10.48 7.71 1.63
N GLY A 88 -11.26 7.23 2.60
CA GLY A 88 -12.72 7.47 2.60
C GLY A 88 -13.04 8.96 2.53
N TRP A 89 -12.29 9.81 3.24
CA TRP A 89 -12.41 11.27 3.19
C TRP A 89 -12.25 11.84 1.75
N ILE A 90 -11.31 11.30 0.96
CA ILE A 90 -11.15 11.68 -0.46
C ILE A 90 -12.34 11.17 -1.27
N GLY A 91 -12.75 9.92 -1.05
CA GLY A 91 -13.90 9.33 -1.75
C GLY A 91 -15.18 10.13 -1.54
N GLU A 92 -15.46 10.53 -0.31
CA GLU A 92 -16.63 11.31 0.05
C GLU A 92 -16.64 12.70 -0.60
N ARG A 93 -15.49 13.39 -0.60
CA ARG A 93 -15.39 14.75 -1.15
C ARG A 93 -15.26 14.82 -2.65
N PHE A 94 -14.59 13.84 -3.24
CA PHE A 94 -14.29 13.78 -4.68
C PHE A 94 -14.74 12.44 -5.27
N PRO A 95 -16.04 12.08 -5.17
CA PRO A 95 -16.54 10.76 -5.59
C PRO A 95 -16.32 10.51 -7.10
N HIS A 96 -16.18 11.56 -7.90
CA HIS A 96 -15.86 11.46 -9.31
C HIS A 96 -14.48 10.86 -9.57
N LEU A 97 -13.49 11.02 -8.67
CA LEU A 97 -12.17 10.42 -8.82
C LEU A 97 -12.22 8.90 -8.68
N VAL A 98 -13.02 8.39 -7.74
CA VAL A 98 -13.26 6.96 -7.56
C VAL A 98 -13.92 6.37 -8.81
N ARG A 99 -14.98 7.01 -9.31
CA ARG A 99 -15.68 6.59 -10.53
C ARG A 99 -14.78 6.64 -11.76
N GLU A 100 -13.94 7.66 -11.88
CA GLU A 100 -12.99 7.78 -12.99
C GLU A 100 -11.93 6.68 -12.96
N ALA A 101 -11.41 6.33 -11.78
CA ALA A 101 -10.49 5.20 -11.63
C ALA A 101 -11.15 3.89 -12.09
N VAL A 102 -12.39 3.60 -11.66
CA VAL A 102 -13.17 2.44 -12.13
C VAL A 102 -13.37 2.46 -13.64
N ARG A 103 -13.80 3.60 -14.19
CA ARG A 103 -14.02 3.76 -15.64
C ARG A 103 -12.77 3.47 -16.47
N ARG A 104 -11.59 3.79 -15.93
CA ARG A 104 -10.29 3.49 -16.56
C ARG A 104 -9.76 2.08 -16.25
N GLY A 105 -10.54 1.25 -15.55
CA GLY A 105 -10.22 -0.16 -15.28
C GLY A 105 -9.22 -0.38 -14.14
N HIS A 106 -9.05 0.61 -13.26
CA HIS A 106 -8.24 0.46 -12.05
C HIS A 106 -9.05 -0.22 -10.94
N GLU A 107 -8.36 -0.93 -10.06
CA GLU A 107 -8.94 -1.50 -8.85
C GLU A 107 -9.08 -0.42 -7.78
N ILE A 108 -10.21 -0.44 -7.06
CA ILE A 108 -10.43 0.39 -5.87
C ILE A 108 -10.16 -0.43 -4.62
N ALA A 109 -9.37 0.14 -3.71
CA ALA A 109 -9.05 -0.42 -2.41
C ALA A 109 -9.12 0.68 -1.34
N SER A 110 -9.20 0.30 -0.07
CA SER A 110 -9.34 1.24 1.03
C SER A 110 -7.99 1.61 1.66
N HIS A 111 -7.84 2.90 2.00
CA HIS A 111 -6.73 3.43 2.80
C HIS A 111 -7.19 3.94 4.18
N GLY A 112 -8.29 3.38 4.74
CA GLY A 112 -8.99 3.93 5.89
C GLY A 112 -9.75 5.21 5.53
N TYR A 113 -10.40 5.84 6.54
CA TYR A 113 -11.20 7.04 6.28
C TYR A 113 -10.38 8.32 6.39
N ALA A 114 -9.78 8.60 7.56
CA ALA A 114 -9.15 9.87 7.90
C ALA A 114 -7.64 9.77 8.14
N HIS A 115 -6.95 8.88 7.44
CA HIS A 115 -5.50 8.70 7.49
C HIS A 115 -4.93 8.53 8.90
N ARG A 116 -5.69 7.85 9.80
CA ARG A 116 -5.27 7.59 11.19
C ARG A 116 -4.27 6.44 11.25
N LEU A 117 -3.28 6.57 12.12
CA LEU A 117 -2.35 5.46 12.40
C LEU A 117 -3.06 4.36 13.19
N VAL A 118 -2.91 3.09 12.78
CA VAL A 118 -3.62 1.94 13.39
C VAL A 118 -3.38 1.86 14.90
N TRP A 119 -2.15 2.06 15.35
CA TRP A 119 -1.80 1.99 16.77
C TRP A 119 -2.35 3.16 17.63
N GLN A 120 -2.95 4.18 17.01
CA GLN A 120 -3.67 5.26 17.68
C GLN A 120 -5.17 4.98 17.83
N MET A 121 -5.64 3.87 17.30
CA MET A 121 -7.04 3.45 17.36
C MET A 121 -7.19 2.29 18.33
N THR A 122 -8.35 2.22 18.97
CA THR A 122 -8.81 1.00 19.62
C THR A 122 -9.21 -0.03 18.55
N GLU A 123 -9.37 -1.28 18.94
CA GLU A 123 -9.83 -2.35 18.07
C GLU A 123 -11.17 -2.02 17.40
N GLU A 124 -12.13 -1.52 18.18
CA GLU A 124 -13.47 -1.13 17.71
C GLU A 124 -13.40 0.09 16.77
N GLU A 125 -12.65 1.13 17.13
CA GLU A 125 -12.48 2.30 16.26
C GLU A 125 -11.88 1.90 14.90
N PHE A 126 -10.92 0.99 14.89
CA PHE A 126 -10.31 0.50 13.65
C PHE A 126 -11.32 -0.29 12.82
N TYR A 127 -12.10 -1.18 13.45
CA TYR A 127 -13.14 -1.94 12.75
C TYR A 127 -14.15 -1.01 12.08
N GLN A 128 -14.66 -0.01 12.81
CA GLN A 128 -15.62 0.95 12.27
C GLN A 128 -15.03 1.83 11.16
N ASP A 129 -13.78 2.27 11.29
CA ASP A 129 -13.06 3.01 10.23
C ASP A 129 -12.89 2.16 8.97
N ALA A 130 -12.48 0.91 9.12
CA ALA A 130 -12.25 0.00 8.01
C ALA A 130 -13.56 -0.38 7.31
N LEU A 131 -14.60 -0.75 8.08
CA LEU A 131 -15.91 -1.10 7.55
C LEU A 131 -16.56 0.09 6.83
N GLY A 132 -16.65 1.24 7.51
CA GLY A 132 -17.27 2.44 6.94
C GLY A 132 -16.56 2.95 5.69
N SER A 133 -15.23 2.89 5.66
CA SER A 133 -14.46 3.24 4.47
C SER A 133 -14.73 2.30 3.30
N ARG A 134 -14.85 0.99 3.57
CA ARG A 134 -15.18 -0.01 2.57
C ARG A 134 -16.55 0.24 1.96
N GLU A 135 -17.59 0.33 2.81
CA GLU A 135 -18.97 0.53 2.39
C GLU A 135 -19.14 1.82 1.58
N LEU A 136 -18.52 2.91 2.03
CA LEU A 136 -18.52 4.19 1.30
C LEU A 136 -17.90 4.06 -0.10
N LEU A 137 -16.74 3.41 -0.19
CA LEU A 137 -16.06 3.26 -1.47
C LEU A 137 -16.79 2.29 -2.41
N GLU A 138 -17.42 1.24 -1.89
CA GLU A 138 -18.30 0.34 -2.65
C GLU A 138 -19.52 1.07 -3.20
N ASP A 139 -20.15 1.92 -2.40
CA ASP A 139 -21.31 2.72 -2.78
C ASP A 139 -20.97 3.70 -3.93
N ILE A 140 -19.79 4.32 -3.86
CA ILE A 140 -19.32 5.28 -4.88
C ILE A 140 -18.87 4.57 -6.16
N SER A 141 -18.13 3.47 -6.03
CA SER A 141 -17.49 2.77 -7.14
C SER A 141 -18.43 1.82 -7.87
N GLY A 142 -19.45 1.29 -7.18
CA GLY A 142 -20.29 0.22 -7.68
C GLY A 142 -19.56 -1.13 -7.85
N THR A 143 -18.38 -1.27 -7.24
CA THR A 143 -17.55 -2.49 -7.32
C THR A 143 -17.12 -2.95 -5.93
N PRO A 144 -16.88 -4.26 -5.71
CA PRO A 144 -16.37 -4.74 -4.42
C PRO A 144 -15.01 -4.12 -4.06
N VAL A 145 -14.86 -3.68 -2.83
CA VAL A 145 -13.61 -3.16 -2.26
C VAL A 145 -13.03 -4.21 -1.33
N ILE A 146 -12.18 -5.07 -1.86
CA ILE A 146 -11.65 -6.25 -1.18
C ILE A 146 -10.25 -6.06 -0.58
N GLY A 147 -9.61 -4.93 -0.86
CA GLY A 147 -8.24 -4.65 -0.45
C GLY A 147 -8.13 -3.50 0.54
N TYR A 148 -7.17 -3.61 1.46
CA TYR A 148 -6.85 -2.59 2.44
C TYR A 148 -5.34 -2.29 2.47
N ARG A 149 -4.99 -1.06 2.82
CA ARG A 149 -3.65 -0.64 3.22
C ARG A 149 -3.75 0.38 4.33
N CYS A 150 -3.09 0.14 5.45
CA CYS A 150 -3.14 1.10 6.55
C CYS A 150 -2.29 2.36 6.26
N PRO A 151 -2.75 3.54 6.68
CA PRO A 151 -1.99 4.79 6.60
C PRO A 151 -0.60 4.66 7.20
N GLY A 152 0.41 5.14 6.47
CA GLY A 152 1.79 5.15 6.92
C GLY A 152 2.43 3.79 7.15
N PHE A 153 1.80 2.69 6.74
CA PHE A 153 2.21 1.32 7.08
C PHE A 153 2.35 1.15 8.60
N SER A 154 1.34 1.62 9.33
CA SER A 154 1.35 1.79 10.77
C SER A 154 1.03 0.52 11.56
N LEU A 155 0.92 -0.61 10.89
CA LEU A 155 0.81 -1.91 11.55
C LEU A 155 2.06 -2.20 12.39
N THR A 156 1.84 -2.66 13.62
CA THR A 156 2.90 -3.02 14.58
C THR A 156 2.49 -4.23 15.40
N GLN A 157 3.43 -4.80 16.15
CA GLN A 157 3.15 -5.89 17.11
C GLN A 157 2.18 -5.48 18.24
N LYS A 158 1.89 -4.18 18.40
CA LYS A 158 0.95 -3.67 19.41
C LYS A 158 -0.52 -3.74 18.98
N THR A 159 -0.80 -4.11 17.74
CA THR A 159 -2.14 -4.19 17.16
C THR A 159 -2.45 -5.62 16.70
N PRO A 160 -2.46 -6.63 17.61
CA PRO A 160 -2.62 -8.05 17.26
C PRO A 160 -3.98 -8.37 16.62
N TRP A 161 -4.97 -7.55 16.85
CA TRP A 161 -6.33 -7.68 16.35
C TRP A 161 -6.49 -7.22 14.88
N PHE A 162 -5.49 -6.58 14.29
CA PHE A 162 -5.58 -5.91 12.99
C PHE A 162 -6.16 -6.79 11.87
N PHE A 163 -5.57 -7.94 11.60
CA PHE A 163 -6.03 -8.82 10.53
C PHE A 163 -7.42 -9.42 10.81
N GLN A 164 -7.73 -9.69 12.08
CA GLN A 164 -9.05 -10.19 12.46
C GLN A 164 -10.12 -9.13 12.18
N GLN A 165 -9.87 -7.88 12.51
CA GLN A 165 -10.81 -6.79 12.27
C GLN A 165 -10.98 -6.51 10.77
N LEU A 166 -9.92 -6.56 9.98
CA LEU A 166 -10.02 -6.47 8.51
C LEU A 166 -10.87 -7.59 7.92
N SER A 167 -10.66 -8.82 8.37
CA SER A 167 -11.48 -9.96 7.95
C SER A 167 -12.94 -9.75 8.33
N SER A 168 -13.22 -9.32 9.56
CA SER A 168 -14.58 -9.02 10.03
C SER A 168 -15.24 -7.89 9.25
N ALA A 169 -14.46 -6.89 8.81
CA ALA A 169 -14.91 -5.82 7.94
C ALA A 169 -15.08 -6.25 6.47
N GLY A 170 -14.76 -7.51 6.12
CA GLY A 170 -15.00 -8.10 4.80
C GLY A 170 -13.90 -7.87 3.78
N TYR A 171 -12.69 -7.50 4.18
CA TYR A 171 -11.53 -7.45 3.29
C TYR A 171 -10.96 -8.86 3.03
N HIS A 172 -10.37 -9.06 1.87
CA HIS A 172 -9.77 -10.32 1.45
C HIS A 172 -8.24 -10.26 1.41
N TYR A 173 -7.68 -9.06 1.16
CA TYR A 173 -6.24 -8.86 1.21
C TYR A 173 -5.86 -7.56 1.90
N ASP A 174 -4.63 -7.51 2.36
CA ASP A 174 -3.98 -6.34 2.95
C ASP A 174 -2.57 -6.12 2.36
N SER A 175 -2.08 -4.90 2.37
CA SER A 175 -0.71 -4.56 2.01
C SER A 175 -0.14 -3.53 2.98
N SER A 176 -0.19 -3.85 4.27
CA SER A 176 0.23 -2.94 5.36
C SER A 176 1.55 -3.32 6.01
N VAL A 177 1.99 -4.57 5.90
CA VAL A 177 3.24 -5.01 6.50
C VAL A 177 4.43 -4.39 5.78
N PHE A 178 5.22 -3.63 6.54
CA PHE A 178 6.46 -3.05 6.07
C PHE A 178 7.62 -3.75 6.78
N PRO A 179 8.36 -4.66 6.12
CA PRO A 179 9.34 -5.51 6.76
C PRO A 179 10.67 -4.77 7.04
N MET A 180 10.58 -3.61 7.66
CA MET A 180 11.67 -2.74 8.10
C MET A 180 11.20 -1.81 9.23
N PRO A 181 12.12 -1.27 10.06
CA PRO A 181 11.77 -0.20 10.99
C PRO A 181 11.27 1.06 10.27
N ARG A 182 10.18 1.64 10.76
CA ARG A 182 9.64 2.94 10.30
C ARG A 182 9.29 3.83 11.48
N ALA A 183 9.21 5.16 11.22
CA ALA A 183 8.80 6.13 12.25
C ALA A 183 7.36 5.89 12.74
N HIS A 184 6.46 5.47 11.84
CA HIS A 184 5.03 5.33 12.13
C HIS A 184 4.60 3.87 12.38
N GLY A 185 5.50 2.90 12.27
CA GLY A 185 5.17 1.49 12.39
C GLY A 185 6.29 0.62 11.85
N GLY A 186 5.91 -0.40 11.10
CA GLY A 186 6.82 -1.37 10.52
C GLY A 186 7.02 -2.60 11.39
N MET A 187 7.35 -3.68 10.73
CA MET A 187 7.59 -5.01 11.32
C MET A 187 8.95 -5.53 10.82
N PRO A 188 10.06 -5.19 11.49
CA PRO A 188 11.41 -5.52 11.03
C PRO A 188 11.64 -7.01 10.77
N ASP A 189 10.96 -7.86 11.55
CA ASP A 189 11.03 -9.32 11.44
C ASP A 189 9.86 -9.91 10.61
N GLY A 190 9.09 -9.05 9.95
CA GLY A 190 7.95 -9.44 9.11
C GLY A 190 8.37 -10.19 7.87
N CYS A 191 7.49 -11.06 7.38
CA CYS A 191 7.67 -11.77 6.12
C CYS A 191 7.87 -10.79 4.95
N THR A 192 8.65 -11.23 3.96
CA THR A 192 8.88 -10.47 2.72
C THR A 192 8.21 -11.08 1.50
N ILE A 193 7.45 -12.16 1.71
CA ILE A 193 6.65 -12.87 0.71
C ILE A 193 5.18 -12.80 1.12
N PRO A 194 4.22 -12.86 0.18
CA PRO A 194 2.80 -12.94 0.52
C PRO A 194 2.50 -14.17 1.37
N TYR A 195 1.60 -14.02 2.33
CA TYR A 195 1.17 -15.08 3.23
C TYR A 195 -0.28 -14.90 3.65
N ALA A 196 -0.92 -15.99 4.03
CA ALA A 196 -2.29 -15.97 4.52
C ALA A 196 -2.33 -15.88 6.05
N VAL A 197 -3.22 -15.05 6.58
CA VAL A 197 -3.47 -14.85 8.01
C VAL A 197 -4.91 -15.19 8.32
N GLY A 198 -5.14 -15.86 9.44
CA GLY A 198 -6.50 -16.22 9.90
C GLY A 198 -6.94 -17.62 9.50
N LYS A 199 -8.15 -18.00 9.96
CA LYS A 199 -8.79 -19.29 9.65
C LYS A 199 -9.48 -19.24 8.29
N GLU A 200 -9.82 -20.40 7.71
CA GLU A 200 -10.43 -20.48 6.37
C GLU A 200 -11.66 -19.57 6.16
N SER A 201 -12.51 -19.43 7.17
CA SER A 201 -13.72 -18.59 7.10
C SER A 201 -13.48 -17.07 7.22
N GLY A 202 -12.23 -16.65 7.40
CA GLY A 202 -11.85 -15.24 7.60
C GLY A 202 -10.40 -15.01 7.28
N ARG A 203 -9.91 -15.59 6.18
CA ARG A 203 -8.52 -15.51 5.76
C ARG A 203 -8.26 -14.20 5.02
N ILE A 204 -7.21 -13.48 5.44
CA ILE A 204 -6.65 -12.33 4.75
C ILE A 204 -5.34 -12.76 4.08
N VAL A 205 -5.11 -12.34 2.85
CA VAL A 205 -3.80 -12.46 2.21
C VAL A 205 -3.04 -11.16 2.41
N GLU A 206 -1.94 -11.23 3.15
CA GLU A 206 -1.02 -10.10 3.31
C GLU A 206 -0.01 -10.07 2.18
N PHE A 207 0.16 -8.90 1.57
CA PHE A 207 1.18 -8.59 0.58
C PHE A 207 2.20 -7.59 1.17
N PRO A 208 3.26 -8.06 1.82
CA PRO A 208 4.25 -7.16 2.41
C PRO A 208 4.90 -6.26 1.38
N VAL A 209 5.15 -5.00 1.75
CA VAL A 209 5.84 -4.04 0.89
C VAL A 209 7.20 -4.60 0.47
N SER A 210 7.51 -4.46 -0.81
CA SER A 210 8.76 -4.98 -1.36
C SER A 210 9.97 -4.26 -0.78
N VAL A 211 10.90 -5.03 -0.25
CA VAL A 211 12.22 -4.58 0.20
C VAL A 211 13.30 -5.34 -0.54
N ALA A 212 14.41 -4.66 -0.80
CA ALA A 212 15.63 -5.25 -1.35
C ALA A 212 16.80 -5.04 -0.39
N HIS A 213 17.84 -5.83 -0.54
CA HIS A 213 18.97 -5.85 0.39
C HIS A 213 20.24 -5.27 -0.24
N ILE A 214 20.94 -4.44 0.53
CA ILE A 214 22.31 -4.04 0.26
C ILE A 214 23.16 -4.48 1.47
N GLY A 215 23.97 -5.50 1.26
CA GLY A 215 24.63 -6.20 2.38
C GLY A 215 23.56 -6.81 3.31
N SER A 216 23.68 -6.56 4.60
CA SER A 216 22.75 -7.04 5.64
C SER A 216 21.54 -6.10 5.87
N LYS A 217 21.45 -4.97 5.18
CA LYS A 217 20.41 -3.96 5.42
C LYS A 217 19.32 -4.02 4.36
N SER A 218 18.07 -3.94 4.80
CA SER A 218 16.88 -3.85 3.94
C SER A 218 16.56 -2.39 3.60
N PHE A 219 16.08 -2.16 2.37
CA PHE A 219 15.65 -0.85 1.89
C PHE A 219 14.41 -0.99 1.01
N CYS A 220 13.48 -0.05 1.12
CA CYS A 220 12.30 0.05 0.25
C CYS A 220 12.59 1.01 -0.91
N PHE A 221 13.10 0.49 -2.03
CA PHE A 221 13.38 1.29 -3.24
C PHE A 221 12.14 1.60 -4.08
N PHE A 222 11.00 1.00 -3.77
CA PHE A 222 9.85 0.91 -4.67
C PHE A 222 8.70 1.85 -4.30
N GLY A 223 8.96 2.82 -3.40
CA GLY A 223 7.99 3.85 -3.05
C GLY A 223 8.58 5.01 -2.24
N GLY A 224 7.81 6.10 -2.15
CA GLY A 224 8.10 7.27 -1.35
C GLY A 224 9.46 7.92 -1.64
N GLY A 225 10.11 8.41 -0.58
CA GLY A 225 11.38 9.14 -0.67
C GLY A 225 12.54 8.32 -1.26
N TYR A 226 12.59 7.02 -1.01
CA TYR A 226 13.64 6.15 -1.57
C TYR A 226 13.50 5.99 -3.08
N LEU A 227 12.29 5.81 -3.59
CA LEU A 227 12.03 5.77 -5.03
C LEU A 227 12.50 7.06 -5.71
N ARG A 228 12.19 8.20 -5.10
CA ARG A 228 12.54 9.51 -5.63
C ARG A 228 14.04 9.80 -5.59
N LEU A 229 14.70 9.43 -4.48
CA LEU A 229 16.13 9.67 -4.26
C LEU A 229 17.00 8.76 -5.13
N SER A 230 16.62 7.47 -5.28
CA SER A 230 17.47 6.48 -5.92
C SER A 230 17.62 6.72 -7.42
N PRO A 231 18.82 6.60 -7.99
CA PRO A 231 18.99 6.59 -9.44
C PRO A 231 18.29 5.38 -10.06
N TYR A 232 17.80 5.53 -11.29
CA TYR A 232 16.94 4.51 -11.89
C TYR A 232 17.63 3.15 -12.08
N TRP A 233 18.92 3.14 -12.44
CA TRP A 233 19.68 1.89 -12.54
C TRP A 233 19.72 1.08 -11.24
N LEU A 234 19.73 1.78 -10.10
CA LEU A 234 19.69 1.11 -8.80
C LEU A 234 18.30 0.50 -8.53
N ILE A 235 17.23 1.22 -8.91
CA ILE A 235 15.86 0.69 -8.81
C ILE A 235 15.72 -0.58 -9.65
N GLN A 236 16.20 -0.56 -10.90
CA GLN A 236 16.17 -1.75 -11.77
C GLN A 236 16.95 -2.93 -11.18
N ARG A 237 18.13 -2.68 -10.64
CA ARG A 237 18.93 -3.73 -10.00
C ARG A 237 18.23 -4.33 -8.78
N MET A 238 17.63 -3.48 -7.94
CA MET A 238 16.91 -3.92 -6.75
C MET A 238 15.59 -4.62 -7.11
N ALA A 239 14.89 -4.14 -8.12
CA ALA A 239 13.72 -4.80 -8.70
C ALA A 239 14.04 -6.22 -9.16
N LYS A 240 15.12 -6.36 -9.92
CA LYS A 240 15.61 -7.69 -10.34
C LYS A 240 15.91 -8.61 -9.15
N GLN A 241 16.52 -8.11 -8.08
CA GLN A 241 16.77 -8.91 -6.87
C GLN A 241 15.47 -9.45 -6.25
N VAL A 242 14.40 -8.62 -6.20
CA VAL A 242 13.10 -9.05 -5.65
C VAL A 242 12.46 -10.12 -6.54
N VAL A 243 12.45 -9.90 -7.86
CA VAL A 243 11.85 -10.81 -8.83
C VAL A 243 12.62 -12.14 -8.91
N ASP A 244 13.96 -12.10 -8.92
CA ASP A 244 14.80 -13.30 -8.94
C ASP A 244 14.61 -14.17 -7.66
N ALA A 245 14.23 -13.53 -6.55
CA ALA A 245 13.88 -14.22 -5.31
C ALA A 245 12.45 -14.82 -5.33
N GLY A 246 11.73 -14.77 -6.45
CA GLY A 246 10.36 -15.28 -6.60
C GLY A 246 9.31 -14.47 -5.82
N ARG A 247 9.60 -13.20 -5.50
CA ARG A 247 8.68 -12.34 -4.75
C ARG A 247 7.92 -11.39 -5.67
N PRO A 248 6.66 -11.04 -5.37
CA PRO A 248 5.99 -9.96 -6.08
C PRO A 248 6.75 -8.65 -5.88
N LEU A 249 6.86 -7.89 -6.95
CA LEU A 249 7.44 -6.55 -6.90
C LEU A 249 6.32 -5.52 -6.79
N ILE A 250 6.21 -4.88 -5.62
CA ILE A 250 5.16 -3.93 -5.30
C ILE A 250 5.73 -2.51 -5.33
N PHE A 251 5.22 -1.68 -6.23
CA PHE A 251 5.46 -0.24 -6.25
C PHE A 251 4.28 0.52 -5.64
N TYR A 252 4.57 1.62 -4.98
CA TYR A 252 3.54 2.56 -4.54
C TYR A 252 3.98 4.02 -4.70
N ILE A 253 3.02 4.89 -4.98
CA ILE A 253 3.20 6.33 -5.16
C ILE A 253 1.98 7.09 -4.63
N HIS A 254 2.17 8.37 -4.32
CA HIS A 254 1.08 9.26 -3.94
C HIS A 254 0.88 10.35 -5.00
N PRO A 255 -0.33 10.87 -5.24
CA PRO A 255 -0.59 11.92 -6.23
C PRO A 255 0.30 13.16 -6.04
N ARG A 256 0.59 13.54 -4.81
CA ARG A 256 1.48 14.68 -4.49
C ARG A 256 2.92 14.51 -4.98
N GLU A 257 3.36 13.29 -5.24
CA GLU A 257 4.75 13.03 -5.63
C GLU A 257 5.09 13.45 -7.06
N ILE A 258 4.09 13.64 -7.91
CA ILE A 258 4.26 14.19 -9.27
C ILE A 258 4.02 15.70 -9.36
N ASP A 259 3.67 16.36 -8.24
CA ASP A 259 3.49 17.81 -8.16
C ASP A 259 4.65 18.46 -7.39
N PRO A 260 5.72 18.90 -8.06
CA PRO A 260 6.85 19.54 -7.39
C PRO A 260 6.49 20.90 -6.76
N ASN A 261 5.35 21.46 -7.12
CA ASN A 261 4.90 22.78 -6.71
C ASN A 261 3.79 22.76 -5.64
N HIS A 262 3.47 21.58 -5.08
CA HIS A 262 2.49 21.52 -4.00
C HIS A 262 2.98 22.27 -2.76
N PRO A 263 2.10 22.83 -1.92
CA PRO A 263 2.47 23.53 -0.71
C PRO A 263 3.36 22.68 0.20
N ARG A 264 4.29 23.33 0.89
CA ARG A 264 5.22 22.64 1.80
C ARG A 264 4.84 22.91 3.24
N LEU A 265 4.68 21.82 4.01
CA LEU A 265 4.43 21.90 5.44
C LEU A 265 5.73 22.15 6.20
N GLN A 266 5.63 22.90 7.29
CA GLN A 266 6.75 23.06 8.20
C GLN A 266 6.97 21.79 9.01
N MET A 267 8.18 21.28 8.98
CA MET A 267 8.60 20.08 9.72
C MET A 267 10.12 20.12 9.89
N ASN A 268 10.68 19.24 10.70
CA ASN A 268 12.14 19.17 10.84
C ASN A 268 12.83 18.84 9.49
N TRP A 269 14.08 19.22 9.34
CA TRP A 269 14.81 19.16 8.07
C TRP A 269 14.92 17.74 7.48
N VAL A 270 15.03 16.70 8.32
CA VAL A 270 15.10 15.31 7.88
C VAL A 270 13.79 14.89 7.22
N ARG A 271 12.66 15.25 7.82
CA ARG A 271 11.33 14.96 7.27
C ARG A 271 11.06 15.78 6.01
N GLN A 272 11.45 17.07 6.01
CA GLN A 272 11.36 17.92 4.81
C GLN A 272 12.13 17.28 3.65
N PHE A 273 13.38 16.86 3.88
CA PHE A 273 14.16 16.18 2.86
C PHE A 273 13.45 14.92 2.35
N LYS A 274 13.03 14.01 3.23
CA LYS A 274 12.33 12.76 2.86
C LYS A 274 11.02 13.00 2.11
N SER A 275 10.28 14.06 2.47
CA SER A 275 8.97 14.37 1.89
C SER A 275 9.07 15.04 0.52
N TYR A 276 10.12 15.81 0.27
CA TYR A 276 10.21 16.72 -0.88
C TYR A 276 11.40 16.45 -1.81
N VAL A 277 12.28 15.49 -1.48
CA VAL A 277 13.43 15.17 -2.31
C VAL A 277 13.02 14.74 -3.71
N ASN A 278 13.62 15.33 -4.72
CA ASN A 278 13.54 14.98 -6.13
C ASN A 278 12.12 14.80 -6.71
N LEU A 279 11.15 15.60 -6.26
CA LEU A 279 9.77 15.56 -6.80
C LEU A 279 9.74 15.80 -8.32
N ARG A 280 10.58 16.71 -8.85
CA ARG A 280 10.64 17.03 -10.28
C ARG A 280 11.05 15.83 -11.14
N GLY A 281 11.81 14.90 -10.59
CA GLY A 281 12.26 13.70 -11.29
C GLY A 281 11.29 12.52 -11.23
N THR A 282 10.19 12.64 -10.47
CA THR A 282 9.30 11.50 -10.18
C THR A 282 8.56 11.05 -11.44
N GLU A 283 7.95 11.97 -12.18
CA GLU A 283 7.18 11.65 -13.38
C GLU A 283 8.03 10.90 -14.43
N SER A 284 9.23 11.42 -14.74
CA SER A 284 10.11 10.77 -15.72
C SER A 284 10.55 9.38 -15.27
N LYS A 285 10.75 9.19 -13.97
CA LYS A 285 11.09 7.89 -13.37
C LYS A 285 9.92 6.92 -13.44
N LEU A 286 8.71 7.39 -13.16
CA LEU A 286 7.49 6.63 -13.24
C LEU A 286 7.23 6.13 -14.68
N ARG A 287 7.39 7.00 -15.68
CA ARG A 287 7.31 6.63 -17.11
C ARG A 287 8.27 5.51 -17.47
N ARG A 288 9.49 5.53 -16.92
CA ARG A 288 10.47 4.46 -17.12
C ARG A 288 10.07 3.16 -16.45
N ILE A 289 9.59 3.22 -15.21
CA ILE A 289 9.09 2.05 -14.47
C ILE A 289 7.96 1.37 -15.24
N LEU A 290 6.96 2.12 -15.67
CA LEU A 290 5.81 1.60 -16.41
C LEU A 290 6.16 1.10 -17.81
N ASN A 291 7.27 1.59 -18.40
CA ASN A 291 7.80 1.07 -19.66
C ASN A 291 8.54 -0.26 -19.48
N ASP A 292 9.33 -0.36 -18.42
CA ASP A 292 10.20 -1.52 -18.20
C ASP A 292 9.47 -2.68 -17.51
N PHE A 293 8.37 -2.39 -16.80
CA PHE A 293 7.63 -3.36 -15.99
C PHE A 293 6.13 -3.28 -16.26
N PRO A 294 5.53 -4.24 -16.98
CA PRO A 294 4.08 -4.34 -17.11
C PRO A 294 3.41 -4.43 -15.74
N SER A 295 2.38 -3.61 -15.51
CA SER A 295 1.69 -3.53 -14.22
C SER A 295 0.48 -4.45 -14.14
N THR A 296 0.11 -4.81 -12.92
CA THR A 296 -1.14 -5.47 -12.55
C THR A 296 -1.68 -4.90 -11.25
N THR A 297 -2.91 -5.23 -10.89
CA THR A 297 -3.53 -4.89 -9.62
C THR A 297 -3.32 -5.99 -8.59
N PHE A 298 -3.53 -5.70 -7.30
CA PHE A 298 -3.51 -6.71 -6.24
C PHE A 298 -4.60 -7.78 -6.46
N GLN A 299 -5.81 -7.36 -6.82
CA GLN A 299 -6.92 -8.28 -7.08
C GLN A 299 -6.57 -9.26 -8.20
N LYS A 300 -6.10 -8.79 -9.35
CA LYS A 300 -5.70 -9.66 -10.45
C LYS A 300 -4.53 -10.57 -10.08
N TYR A 301 -3.60 -10.07 -9.27
CA TYR A 301 -2.49 -10.88 -8.78
C TYR A 301 -2.99 -11.98 -7.84
N LEU A 302 -3.96 -11.67 -6.96
CA LEU A 302 -4.61 -12.60 -6.05
C LEU A 302 -5.35 -13.71 -6.82
N GLU A 303 -6.14 -13.34 -7.84
CA GLU A 303 -6.87 -14.27 -8.70
C GLU A 303 -5.93 -15.21 -9.47
N TYR A 304 -4.79 -14.71 -9.91
CA TYR A 304 -3.84 -15.46 -10.74
C TYR A 304 -3.07 -16.55 -9.98
N HIS A 305 -2.85 -16.34 -8.68
CA HIS A 305 -1.94 -17.16 -7.88
C HIS A 305 -2.65 -18.15 -6.95
N ASP A 306 -3.97 -18.28 -7.02
CA ASP A 306 -4.79 -19.23 -6.21
C ASP A 306 -4.33 -19.33 -4.75
N PHE A 307 -4.29 -18.18 -4.05
CA PHE A 307 -3.92 -18.12 -2.63
C PHE A 307 -4.90 -18.86 -1.70
N HIS A 308 -6.03 -19.37 -2.24
CA HIS A 308 -6.99 -20.17 -1.47
C HIS A 308 -6.41 -21.52 -1.03
N ASN A 309 -5.43 -22.05 -1.75
CA ASN A 309 -4.74 -23.29 -1.42
C ASN A 309 -3.50 -23.12 -0.53
N LEU A 310 -3.16 -21.90 -0.10
CA LEU A 310 -2.11 -21.69 0.89
C LEU A 310 -2.56 -22.31 2.22
N ARG A 311 -1.90 -23.41 2.61
CA ARG A 311 -2.09 -23.96 3.95
C ARG A 311 -1.76 -22.84 4.96
N SER A 312 -2.68 -22.62 5.91
CA SER A 312 -2.39 -21.74 7.05
C SER A 312 -1.07 -22.22 7.66
N ALA A 313 -0.14 -21.29 7.84
CA ALA A 313 1.01 -21.58 8.68
C ALA A 313 0.47 -21.85 10.08
N ALA A 314 0.51 -23.13 10.50
CA ALA A 314 0.12 -23.58 11.81
C ALA A 314 1.18 -23.21 12.84
#